data_4f57a9e6de3e4236af3393c4fef72cde
#
_entry.id   4f57a9e6de3e4236af3393c4fef72cde
#
_cell.length_a   1.000
_cell.length_b   1.000
_cell.length_c   1.000
_cell.angle_alpha   90.00
_cell.angle_beta   90.00
_cell.angle_gamma   90.00
#
_symmetry.space_group_name_H-M   'P 1'
#
loop_
_entity.id
_entity.type
_entity.pdbx_description
1 polymer ?
#
loop_
_entity_poly.entity_id
_entity_poly.type
_entity_poly.pdbx_seq_one_letter_code
_entity_poly.pdbx_strand_id
1 'polypeptide(L)'
;LRLQKIWAAKKVGRDFPIREEFTMGKLADLAFPGIVDVVEQEEERFLIMEWIEGETLAAQMERDGAFAEETVIEIGICLAKAIQKLHQMQPPLLYLDCKPSNVMKDSDGKIRLIDFGSALEAHTPVTKGISASPGYAAPEQLSRETEKRCVDVRTDVFGLGRTLYALLCGADLSRPPYA
;
A
#
# COMPACT_ATOMS: atom_id res chain seq x y z
N LEU A 1 -19.47 16.71 -25.29
CA LEU A 1 -19.42 15.48 -24.47
C LEU A 1 -18.57 15.80 -23.23
N ARG A 2 -19.18 15.95 -22.04
CA ARG A 2 -18.43 15.97 -20.80
C ARG A 2 -17.92 14.55 -20.59
N LEU A 3 -16.62 14.35 -20.69
CA LEU A 3 -15.98 13.13 -20.23
C LEU A 3 -16.28 12.98 -18.74
N GLN A 4 -17.10 12.00 -18.37
CA GLN A 4 -17.35 11.66 -16.99
C GLN A 4 -16.04 11.11 -16.41
N LYS A 5 -15.45 11.81 -15.44
CA LYS A 5 -14.25 11.34 -14.76
C LYS A 5 -14.67 10.20 -13.81
N ILE A 6 -14.03 9.05 -13.97
CA ILE A 6 -14.25 7.89 -13.10
C ILE A 6 -13.39 8.04 -11.86
N TRP A 7 -13.93 7.69 -10.71
CA TRP A 7 -13.24 7.70 -9.42
C TRP A 7 -13.33 6.32 -8.78
N ALA A 8 -12.32 5.95 -8.00
CA ALA A 8 -12.37 4.78 -7.14
C ALA A 8 -12.90 5.17 -5.76
N ALA A 9 -13.78 4.36 -5.19
CA ALA A 9 -14.23 4.50 -3.82
C ALA A 9 -13.73 3.31 -3.00
N LYS A 10 -12.87 3.56 -2.00
CA LYS A 10 -12.34 2.54 -1.11
C LYS A 10 -12.90 2.71 0.28
N LYS A 11 -13.58 1.68 0.80
CA LYS A 11 -13.99 1.65 2.20
C LYS A 11 -12.77 1.59 3.09
N VAL A 12 -12.70 2.47 4.09
CA VAL A 12 -11.62 2.55 5.08
C VAL A 12 -12.18 2.43 6.50
N GLY A 13 -11.33 2.03 7.44
CA GLY A 13 -11.71 1.96 8.85
C GLY A 13 -12.01 3.36 9.42
N ARG A 14 -12.79 3.41 10.52
CA ARG A 14 -13.06 4.68 11.22
C ARG A 14 -11.79 5.32 11.78
N ASP A 15 -10.80 4.49 12.12
CA ASP A 15 -9.51 4.92 12.66
C ASP A 15 -8.51 5.32 11.55
N PHE A 16 -8.95 5.32 10.26
CA PHE A 16 -8.10 5.76 9.15
C PHE A 16 -7.74 7.24 9.33
N PRO A 17 -6.45 7.58 9.36
CA PRO A 17 -6.03 8.97 9.58
C PRO A 17 -6.37 9.82 8.35
N ILE A 18 -7.39 10.68 8.47
CA ILE A 18 -7.70 11.67 7.44
C ILE A 18 -6.77 12.85 7.63
N ARG A 19 -5.93 13.10 6.64
CA ARG A 19 -4.99 14.23 6.65
C ARG A 19 -5.20 15.12 5.43
N GLU A 20 -5.01 16.40 5.61
CA GLU A 20 -5.08 17.38 4.52
C GLU A 20 -4.10 17.05 3.39
N GLU A 21 -2.94 16.48 3.72
CA GLU A 21 -1.93 16.08 2.73
C GLU A 21 -2.46 15.05 1.73
N PHE A 22 -3.41 14.19 2.14
CA PHE A 22 -4.05 13.25 1.22
C PHE A 22 -4.96 13.96 0.22
N THR A 23 -5.74 14.94 0.67
CA THR A 23 -6.74 15.64 -0.14
C THR A 23 -6.15 16.78 -0.98
N MET A 24 -5.00 17.33 -0.60
CA MET A 24 -4.36 18.46 -1.30
C MET A 24 -3.47 18.05 -2.49
N GLY A 25 -3.49 16.79 -2.92
CA GLY A 25 -2.68 16.32 -4.06
C GLY A 25 -1.17 16.28 -3.77
N LYS A 26 -0.73 16.56 -2.56
CA LYS A 26 0.71 16.54 -2.19
C LYS A 26 1.36 15.16 -2.33
N LEU A 27 0.56 14.10 -2.39
CA LEU A 27 1.01 12.73 -2.62
C LEU A 27 0.83 12.30 -4.08
N ALA A 28 0.06 13.02 -4.90
CA ALA A 28 -0.27 12.63 -6.28
C ALA A 28 0.95 12.54 -7.21
N ASP A 29 2.01 13.33 -6.96
CA ASP A 29 3.28 13.28 -7.71
C ASP A 29 4.17 12.10 -7.30
N LEU A 30 3.73 11.36 -6.29
CA LEU A 30 4.49 10.27 -5.69
C LEU A 30 3.79 8.97 -6.05
N ALA A 31 3.99 8.01 -6.49
CA ALA A 31 3.43 6.68 -6.65
C ALA A 31 2.08 6.41 -5.92
N PHE A 32 1.26 7.43 -5.64
CA PHE A 32 -0.05 7.27 -4.98
C PHE A 32 -1.18 7.80 -5.86
N PRO A 33 -2.39 7.19 -5.80
CA PRO A 33 -3.57 7.78 -6.41
C PRO A 33 -3.90 9.12 -5.73
N GLY A 34 -4.26 10.12 -6.53
CA GLY A 34 -4.75 11.39 -5.99
C GLY A 34 -6.03 11.19 -5.19
N ILE A 35 -6.02 11.52 -3.89
CA ILE A 35 -7.22 11.47 -3.06
C ILE A 35 -7.99 12.77 -3.27
N VAL A 36 -9.29 12.64 -3.57
CA VAL A 36 -10.17 13.74 -3.94
C VAL A 36 -11.07 14.14 -2.79
N ASP A 37 -11.58 13.15 -2.07
CA ASP A 37 -12.56 13.37 -1.00
C ASP A 37 -12.64 12.20 -0.02
N VAL A 38 -13.25 12.43 1.12
CA VAL A 38 -13.64 11.41 2.09
C VAL A 38 -15.13 11.55 2.33
N VAL A 39 -15.89 10.51 1.99
CA VAL A 39 -17.35 10.49 2.14
C VAL A 39 -17.73 9.59 3.30
N GLU A 40 -18.58 10.10 4.19
CA GLU A 40 -19.19 9.31 5.27
C GLU A 40 -20.66 9.04 4.91
N GLN A 41 -21.06 7.79 4.88
CA GLN A 41 -22.42 7.35 4.62
C GLN A 41 -22.77 6.19 5.56
N GLU A 42 -23.89 6.29 6.30
CA GLU A 42 -24.46 5.22 7.13
C GLU A 42 -23.43 4.53 8.05
N GLU A 43 -22.62 5.32 8.76
CA GLU A 43 -21.53 4.85 9.59
C GLU A 43 -20.32 4.24 8.86
N GLU A 44 -20.31 4.23 7.55
CA GLU A 44 -19.20 3.80 6.71
C GLU A 44 -18.42 5.01 6.19
N ARG A 45 -17.11 4.83 6.02
CA ARG A 45 -16.22 5.87 5.50
C ARG A 45 -15.57 5.37 4.22
N PHE A 46 -15.63 6.21 3.18
CA PHE A 46 -15.07 5.93 1.86
C PHE A 46 -14.05 6.98 1.47
N LEU A 47 -12.89 6.52 1.05
CA LEU A 47 -11.87 7.34 0.42
C LEU A 47 -12.15 7.40 -1.08
N ILE A 48 -12.41 8.61 -1.60
CA ILE A 48 -12.62 8.83 -3.03
C ILE A 48 -11.28 9.23 -3.65
N MET A 49 -10.83 8.46 -4.62
CA MET A 49 -9.51 8.63 -5.20
C MET A 49 -9.51 8.49 -6.73
N GLU A 50 -8.43 8.91 -7.33
CA GLU A 50 -8.16 8.73 -8.74
C GLU A 50 -8.33 7.27 -9.15
N TRP A 51 -9.10 7.04 -10.22
CA TRP A 51 -9.11 5.73 -10.87
C TRP A 51 -7.83 5.57 -11.67
N ILE A 52 -7.05 4.54 -11.35
CA ILE A 52 -5.82 4.21 -12.06
C ILE A 52 -6.15 3.16 -13.10
N GLU A 53 -5.98 3.52 -14.37
CA GLU A 53 -6.05 2.57 -15.47
C GLU A 53 -4.73 1.82 -15.58
N GLY A 54 -4.76 0.51 -15.37
CA GLY A 54 -3.55 -0.30 -15.34
C GLY A 54 -3.79 -1.68 -14.77
N GLU A 55 -2.72 -2.36 -14.44
CA GLU A 55 -2.74 -3.72 -13.92
C GLU A 55 -1.88 -3.84 -12.65
N THR A 56 -2.30 -4.68 -11.70
CA THR A 56 -1.49 -4.93 -10.51
C THR A 56 -0.26 -5.79 -10.85
N LEU A 57 0.83 -5.59 -10.11
CA LEU A 57 2.02 -6.45 -10.28
C LEU A 57 1.71 -7.91 -9.95
N ALA A 58 0.73 -8.18 -9.08
CA ALA A 58 0.28 -9.54 -8.81
C ALA A 58 -0.35 -10.19 -10.05
N ALA A 59 -1.21 -9.48 -10.78
CA ALA A 59 -1.82 -9.97 -12.01
C ALA A 59 -0.78 -10.17 -13.12
N GLN A 60 0.17 -9.23 -13.27
CA GLN A 60 1.28 -9.40 -14.21
C GLN A 60 2.14 -10.62 -13.85
N MET A 61 2.49 -10.80 -12.56
CA MET A 61 3.26 -11.93 -12.08
C MET A 61 2.53 -13.27 -12.31
N GLU A 62 1.22 -13.31 -12.10
CA GLU A 62 0.41 -14.52 -12.35
C GLU A 62 0.38 -14.90 -13.85
N ARG A 63 0.36 -13.92 -14.74
CA ARG A 63 0.34 -14.10 -16.19
C ARG A 63 1.73 -14.42 -16.77
N ASP A 64 2.74 -13.65 -16.38
CA ASP A 64 4.05 -13.60 -17.05
C ASP A 64 5.17 -14.28 -16.23
N GLY A 65 4.94 -14.60 -14.95
CA GLY A 65 5.92 -15.17 -14.03
C GLY A 65 6.83 -14.13 -13.40
N ALA A 66 8.09 -14.50 -13.16
CA ALA A 66 9.10 -13.66 -12.53
C ALA A 66 9.44 -12.42 -13.37
N PHE A 67 9.66 -11.30 -12.69
CA PHE A 67 10.14 -10.06 -13.32
C PHE A 67 11.67 -10.10 -13.51
N ALA A 68 12.16 -9.42 -14.55
CA ALA A 68 13.59 -9.19 -14.71
C ALA A 68 14.16 -8.36 -13.55
N GLU A 69 15.39 -8.65 -13.16
CA GLU A 69 16.06 -8.01 -12.01
C GLU A 69 16.08 -6.46 -12.15
N GLU A 70 16.39 -5.96 -13.34
CA GLU A 70 16.41 -4.52 -13.61
C GLU A 70 15.06 -3.88 -13.37
N THR A 71 13.97 -4.53 -13.80
CA THR A 71 12.60 -4.08 -13.57
C THR A 71 12.27 -4.07 -12.08
N VAL A 72 12.68 -5.09 -11.33
CA VAL A 72 12.45 -5.15 -9.89
C VAL A 72 13.21 -4.06 -9.16
N ILE A 73 14.43 -3.73 -9.59
CA ILE A 73 15.21 -2.61 -9.03
C ILE A 73 14.48 -1.28 -9.26
N GLU A 74 14.00 -1.01 -10.47
CA GLU A 74 13.25 0.22 -10.78
C GLU A 74 11.97 0.34 -9.94
N ILE A 75 11.20 -0.74 -9.84
CA ILE A 75 10.01 -0.82 -8.97
C ILE A 75 10.42 -0.55 -7.52
N GLY A 76 11.48 -1.19 -7.04
CA GLY A 76 11.98 -1.05 -5.67
C GLY A 76 12.36 0.38 -5.33
N ILE A 77 13.06 1.08 -6.22
CA ILE A 77 13.43 2.49 -6.06
C ILE A 77 12.18 3.37 -5.97
N CYS A 78 11.19 3.13 -6.85
CA CYS A 78 9.94 3.89 -6.85
C CYS A 78 9.17 3.69 -5.53
N LEU A 79 8.98 2.44 -5.11
CA LEU A 79 8.26 2.10 -3.87
C LEU A 79 8.98 2.64 -2.63
N ALA A 80 10.32 2.51 -2.57
CA ALA A 80 11.11 3.04 -1.46
C ALA A 80 10.95 4.55 -1.31
N LYS A 81 10.98 5.30 -2.42
CA LYS A 81 10.75 6.76 -2.41
C LYS A 81 9.35 7.11 -1.94
N ALA A 82 8.33 6.36 -2.38
CA ALA A 82 6.95 6.56 -1.96
C ALA A 82 6.78 6.32 -0.45
N ILE A 83 7.25 5.19 0.06
CA ILE A 83 7.20 4.84 1.49
C ILE A 83 8.00 5.86 2.32
N GLN A 84 9.18 6.27 1.87
CA GLN A 84 9.97 7.29 2.53
C GLN A 84 9.18 8.60 2.74
N LYS A 85 8.38 9.00 1.77
CA LYS A 85 7.55 10.20 1.91
C LYS A 85 6.48 10.06 2.99
N LEU A 86 5.85 8.89 3.11
CA LEU A 86 4.91 8.62 4.19
C LEU A 86 5.62 8.69 5.55
N HIS A 87 6.82 8.12 5.66
CA HIS A 87 7.61 8.14 6.89
C HIS A 87 8.11 9.54 7.27
N GLN A 88 8.25 10.47 6.31
CA GLN A 88 8.64 11.87 6.54
C GLN A 88 7.47 12.77 6.99
N MET A 89 6.24 12.27 6.98
CA MET A 89 5.08 13.01 7.49
C MET A 89 5.17 13.21 9.01
N GLN A 90 4.42 14.16 9.56
CA GLN A 90 4.38 14.45 10.98
C GLN A 90 2.94 14.33 11.52
N PRO A 91 2.63 13.32 12.32
CA PRO A 91 3.45 12.13 12.66
C PRO A 91 3.70 11.23 11.42
N PRO A 92 4.76 10.38 11.44
CA PRO A 92 5.02 9.46 10.34
C PRO A 92 3.82 8.55 10.06
N LEU A 93 3.54 8.27 8.78
CA LEU A 93 2.52 7.31 8.37
C LEU A 93 3.19 6.02 7.92
N LEU A 94 2.76 4.90 8.47
CA LEU A 94 3.19 3.55 8.09
C LEU A 94 2.20 3.00 7.06
N TYR A 95 2.69 2.36 6.00
CA TYR A 95 1.85 1.80 4.93
C TYR A 95 1.29 0.41 5.30
N LEU A 96 2.12 -0.45 5.87
CA LEU A 96 1.86 -1.75 6.51
C LEU A 96 1.33 -2.90 5.61
N ASP A 97 1.05 -2.66 4.33
CA ASP A 97 0.52 -3.71 3.43
C ASP A 97 1.15 -3.65 2.03
N CYS A 98 2.49 -3.50 1.99
CA CYS A 98 3.23 -3.54 0.73
C CYS A 98 3.27 -4.99 0.20
N LYS A 99 2.59 -5.22 -0.94
CA LYS A 99 2.52 -6.52 -1.63
C LYS A 99 2.19 -6.31 -3.12
N PRO A 100 2.48 -7.27 -4.01
CA PRO A 100 2.27 -7.09 -5.45
C PRO A 100 0.82 -6.75 -5.84
N SER A 101 -0.19 -7.19 -5.09
CA SER A 101 -1.60 -6.86 -5.36
C SER A 101 -1.98 -5.42 -5.00
N ASN A 102 -1.17 -4.74 -4.18
CA ASN A 102 -1.35 -3.33 -3.80
C ASN A 102 -0.45 -2.39 -4.59
N VAL A 103 0.26 -2.90 -5.59
CA VAL A 103 1.10 -2.13 -6.51
C VAL A 103 0.55 -2.29 -7.92
N MET A 104 0.24 -1.18 -8.59
CA MET A 104 -0.18 -1.16 -9.99
C MET A 104 0.91 -0.54 -10.87
N LYS A 105 1.00 -1.02 -12.09
CA LYS A 105 1.64 -0.32 -13.20
C LYS A 105 0.52 0.30 -14.05
N ASP A 106 0.48 1.63 -14.10
CA ASP A 106 -0.54 2.34 -14.86
C ASP A 106 -0.27 2.30 -16.38
N SER A 107 -1.22 2.83 -17.16
CA SER A 107 -1.13 2.88 -18.64
C SER A 107 0.09 3.66 -19.15
N ASP A 108 0.63 4.59 -18.36
CA ASP A 108 1.85 5.34 -18.66
C ASP A 108 3.13 4.60 -18.21
N GLY A 109 2.99 3.41 -17.63
CA GLY A 109 4.10 2.62 -17.09
C GLY A 109 4.57 3.04 -15.70
N LYS A 110 3.89 3.97 -15.03
CA LYS A 110 4.25 4.43 -13.68
C LYS A 110 3.80 3.42 -12.63
N ILE A 111 4.60 3.28 -11.59
CA ILE A 111 4.30 2.42 -10.44
C ILE A 111 3.49 3.19 -9.43
N ARG A 112 2.37 2.60 -8.96
CA ARG A 112 1.42 3.20 -8.03
C ARG A 112 1.12 2.27 -6.87
N LEU A 113 1.20 2.77 -5.62
CA LEU A 113 0.68 2.11 -4.42
C LEU A 113 -0.79 2.49 -4.24
N ILE A 114 -1.70 1.51 -4.26
CA ILE A 114 -3.14 1.78 -4.44
C ILE A 114 -4.00 1.57 -3.20
N ASP A 115 -3.52 0.96 -2.15
CA ASP A 115 -4.34 0.62 -0.98
C ASP A 115 -3.76 1.13 0.34
N PHE A 116 -4.40 2.15 0.90
CA PHE A 116 -4.09 2.71 2.22
C PHE A 116 -4.92 2.11 3.36
N GLY A 117 -5.71 1.06 3.10
CA GLY A 117 -6.63 0.50 4.11
C GLY A 117 -5.98 0.00 5.39
N SER A 118 -4.68 -0.29 5.36
CA SER A 118 -3.87 -0.72 6.50
C SER A 118 -2.99 0.38 7.08
N ALA A 119 -2.98 1.58 6.46
CA ALA A 119 -2.09 2.64 6.88
C ALA A 119 -2.41 3.15 8.29
N LEU A 120 -1.36 3.37 9.08
CA LEU A 120 -1.46 3.74 10.49
C LEU A 120 -0.41 4.81 10.83
N GLU A 121 -0.77 5.77 11.68
CA GLU A 121 0.23 6.70 12.23
C GLU A 121 1.19 5.96 13.15
N ALA A 122 2.49 6.24 13.01
CA ALA A 122 3.48 5.72 13.94
C ALA A 122 3.14 6.13 15.38
N HIS A 123 3.43 5.22 16.32
CA HIS A 123 3.11 5.38 17.74
C HIS A 123 1.62 5.32 18.11
N THR A 124 0.72 5.05 17.15
CA THR A 124 -0.68 4.78 17.48
C THR A 124 -0.76 3.49 18.29
N PRO A 125 -1.40 3.50 19.49
CA PRO A 125 -1.61 2.28 20.26
C PRO A 125 -2.42 1.28 19.43
N VAL A 126 -1.86 0.12 19.15
CA VAL A 126 -2.54 -0.93 18.40
C VAL A 126 -3.45 -1.71 19.35
N THR A 127 -4.68 -1.25 19.51
CA THR A 127 -5.70 -1.89 20.36
C THR A 127 -6.47 -2.99 19.64
N LYS A 128 -6.45 -2.99 18.31
CA LYS A 128 -7.06 -4.01 17.44
C LYS A 128 -5.99 -4.64 16.55
N GLY A 129 -6.26 -5.82 16.00
CA GLY A 129 -5.32 -6.49 15.10
C GLY A 129 -4.90 -5.57 13.94
N ILE A 130 -3.58 -5.46 13.70
CA ILE A 130 -3.06 -4.83 12.48
C ILE A 130 -3.40 -5.76 11.33
N SER A 131 -3.89 -5.18 10.22
CA SER A 131 -4.03 -5.95 8.99
C SER A 131 -2.67 -6.52 8.59
N ALA A 132 -2.62 -7.82 8.36
CA ALA A 132 -1.39 -8.52 8.05
C ALA A 132 -1.64 -9.48 6.89
N SER A 133 -0.96 -9.27 5.78
CA SER A 133 -1.04 -10.17 4.63
C SER A 133 -0.05 -11.32 4.81
N PRO A 134 -0.51 -12.58 4.89
CA PRO A 134 0.39 -13.74 5.03
C PRO A 134 1.52 -13.69 4.00
N GLY A 135 2.73 -14.06 4.42
CA GLY A 135 3.90 -14.06 3.55
C GLY A 135 4.55 -12.70 3.28
N TYR A 136 3.83 -11.59 3.49
CA TYR A 136 4.33 -10.22 3.30
C TYR A 136 4.48 -9.44 4.60
N ALA A 137 3.64 -9.74 5.59
CA ALA A 137 3.64 -9.06 6.87
C ALA A 137 4.91 -9.30 7.67
N ALA A 138 5.41 -8.26 8.31
CA ALA A 138 6.55 -8.36 9.22
C ALA A 138 6.19 -9.16 10.50
N PRO A 139 7.16 -9.83 11.14
CA PRO A 139 6.90 -10.65 12.33
C PRO A 139 6.16 -9.91 13.44
N GLU A 140 6.46 -8.63 13.65
CA GLU A 140 5.80 -7.79 14.65
C GLU A 140 4.33 -7.51 14.32
N GLN A 141 3.90 -7.56 13.05
CA GLN A 141 2.49 -7.47 12.65
C GLN A 141 1.72 -8.74 13.01
N LEU A 142 2.39 -9.89 12.99
CA LEU A 142 1.81 -11.21 13.26
C LEU A 142 1.78 -11.57 14.74
N SER A 143 2.48 -10.82 15.59
CA SER A 143 2.53 -11.09 17.03
C SER A 143 1.13 -11.07 17.65
N ARG A 144 0.82 -12.06 18.49
CA ARG A 144 -0.43 -12.11 19.27
C ARG A 144 -0.36 -11.31 20.57
N GLU A 145 0.83 -10.91 20.98
CA GLU A 145 1.05 -10.13 22.20
C GLU A 145 0.79 -8.65 21.92
N THR A 146 -0.41 -8.18 22.23
CA THR A 146 -0.85 -6.79 21.95
C THR A 146 0.00 -5.74 22.67
N GLU A 147 0.56 -6.05 23.84
CA GLU A 147 1.40 -5.12 24.60
C GLU A 147 2.80 -4.92 24.02
N LYS A 148 3.25 -5.79 23.11
CA LYS A 148 4.59 -5.76 22.50
C LYS A 148 4.59 -5.42 21.02
N ARG A 149 3.43 -5.12 20.44
CA ARG A 149 3.35 -4.74 19.02
C ARG A 149 3.88 -3.33 18.85
N CYS A 150 5.13 -3.22 18.47
CA CYS A 150 5.74 -1.96 18.07
C CYS A 150 5.99 -2.01 16.56
N VAL A 151 5.01 -1.57 15.78
CA VAL A 151 5.20 -1.33 14.34
C VAL A 151 5.83 0.04 14.15
N ASP A 152 6.85 0.10 13.33
CA ASP A 152 7.52 1.34 12.97
C ASP A 152 7.94 1.31 11.48
N VAL A 153 8.70 2.30 11.05
CA VAL A 153 9.15 2.42 9.65
C VAL A 153 9.88 1.17 9.12
N ARG A 154 10.47 0.36 9.99
CA ARG A 154 11.16 -0.89 9.61
C ARG A 154 10.19 -1.98 9.18
N THR A 155 8.96 -1.94 9.68
CA THR A 155 7.87 -2.84 9.28
C THR A 155 7.58 -2.70 7.78
N ASP A 156 7.55 -1.47 7.26
CA ASP A 156 7.38 -1.21 5.83
C ASP A 156 8.59 -1.65 5.00
N VAL A 157 9.81 -1.52 5.55
CA VAL A 157 11.04 -2.00 4.89
C VAL A 157 10.99 -3.52 4.72
N PHE A 158 10.48 -4.25 5.72
CA PHE A 158 10.28 -5.70 5.61
C PHE A 158 9.28 -6.03 4.51
N GLY A 159 8.09 -5.41 4.51
CA GLY A 159 7.05 -5.62 3.50
C GLY A 159 7.54 -5.31 2.08
N LEU A 160 8.30 -4.22 1.91
CA LEU A 160 8.95 -3.88 0.65
C LEU A 160 9.91 -5.00 0.20
N GLY A 161 10.80 -5.46 1.08
CA GLY A 161 11.72 -6.56 0.78
C GLY A 161 10.99 -7.85 0.35
N ARG A 162 9.91 -8.20 1.04
CA ARG A 162 9.07 -9.36 0.67
C ARG A 162 8.40 -9.17 -0.68
N THR A 163 7.95 -7.97 -0.99
CA THR A 163 7.36 -7.63 -2.29
C THR A 163 8.37 -7.82 -3.42
N LEU A 164 9.57 -7.27 -3.29
CA LEU A 164 10.62 -7.41 -4.31
C LEU A 164 11.05 -8.88 -4.47
N TYR A 165 11.15 -9.62 -3.37
CA TYR A 165 11.43 -11.05 -3.41
C TYR A 165 10.35 -11.83 -4.18
N ALA A 166 9.06 -11.54 -3.94
CA ALA A 166 7.95 -12.14 -4.68
C ALA A 166 8.06 -11.90 -6.19
N LEU A 167 8.36 -10.66 -6.61
CA LEU A 167 8.52 -10.30 -8.01
C LEU A 167 9.70 -11.04 -8.67
N LEU A 168 10.83 -11.15 -7.97
CA LEU A 168 12.01 -11.90 -8.46
C LEU A 168 11.74 -13.40 -8.58
N CYS A 169 10.97 -13.98 -7.65
CA CYS A 169 10.63 -15.40 -7.67
C CYS A 169 9.45 -15.73 -8.59
N GLY A 170 8.65 -14.74 -9.00
CA GLY A 170 7.40 -14.94 -9.73
C GLY A 170 6.37 -15.74 -8.92
N ALA A 171 6.36 -15.58 -7.58
CA ALA A 171 5.57 -16.39 -6.68
C ALA A 171 4.78 -15.55 -5.67
N ASP A 172 3.50 -15.90 -5.47
CA ASP A 172 2.68 -15.33 -4.41
C ASP A 172 3.10 -15.93 -3.05
N LEU A 173 3.72 -15.09 -2.22
CA LEU A 173 4.23 -15.52 -0.92
C LEU A 173 3.13 -15.77 0.12
N SER A 174 1.87 -15.47 -0.17
CA SER A 174 0.73 -15.83 0.68
C SER A 174 0.31 -17.29 0.56
N ARG A 175 0.91 -18.03 -0.37
CA ARG A 175 0.64 -19.46 -0.66
C ARG A 175 1.82 -20.35 -0.24
N PRO A 176 1.58 -21.64 0.06
CA PRO A 176 2.67 -22.58 0.28
C PRO A 176 3.62 -22.63 -0.93
N PRO A 177 4.92 -22.83 -0.73
CA PRO A 177 5.61 -23.13 0.54
C PRO A 177 6.06 -21.88 1.34
N TYR A 178 5.65 -20.67 0.98
CA TYR A 178 6.19 -19.42 1.52
C TYR A 178 5.38 -18.86 2.69
N ALA A 179 4.12 -19.29 2.87
CA ALA A 179 3.20 -18.82 3.93
C ALA A 179 3.31 -19.67 5.20
#